data_2ac00483109b87c11b160a5e08379f21
#
_entry.id   2ac00483109b87c11b160a5e08379f21
#
_cell.length_a   1.000
_cell.length_b   1.000
_cell.length_c   1.000
_cell.angle_alpha   90.00
_cell.angle_beta   90.00
_cell.angle_gamma   90.00
#
_symmetry.space_group_name_H-M   'P 1'
#
loop_
_entity.id
_entity.type
_entity.pdbx_description
1 polymer ?
#
loop_
_entity_poly.entity_id
_entity_poly.type
_entity_poly.pdbx_seq_one_letter_code
_entity_poly.pdbx_strand_id
1 'polypeptide(L)'
;MLKRRQVLLAVGASVSGLSFPAFAQSAGSSLKGTLIENIKLVHLTDKKTAPVVFYSPRVSPQAVLDIFKATGLPVQGKVGLKVVFGNQRDRAKMIDPALLKPIADELHATLIESNYMDSARSDTATHLATAKELGYDKVAPIDILDAEKEIAIPVHNGYHLKNFITGSHLANYDTLVSIVRFKGHNLQRYGGSMKNLSICLGTARGACQVHSAGEVTDYYHSSSPKETSESMADAVSAALD
;
A
#
# COMPACT_ATOMS: atom_id res chain seq x y z
N MET A 1 -15.05 -11.08 -17.43
CA MET A 1 -13.82 -11.74 -16.94
C MET A 1 -12.87 -10.61 -16.60
N LEU A 2 -12.62 -10.34 -15.32
CA LEU A 2 -11.59 -9.42 -14.89
C LEU A 2 -10.24 -10.04 -15.27
N LYS A 3 -9.39 -9.29 -15.96
CA LYS A 3 -8.02 -9.75 -16.28
C LYS A 3 -7.22 -9.77 -14.99
N ARG A 4 -6.43 -10.83 -14.75
CA ARG A 4 -5.48 -10.88 -13.63
C ARG A 4 -4.57 -9.65 -13.66
N ARG A 5 -4.54 -8.90 -12.57
CA ARG A 5 -3.71 -7.71 -12.42
C ARG A 5 -2.34 -8.07 -11.90
N GLN A 6 -1.34 -7.36 -12.38
CA GLN A 6 0.00 -7.44 -11.79
C GLN A 6 0.12 -6.44 -10.65
N VAL A 7 0.61 -6.87 -9.50
CA VAL A 7 0.91 -6.00 -8.37
C VAL A 7 2.40 -5.94 -8.13
N LEU A 8 2.92 -4.72 -8.15
CA LEU A 8 4.29 -4.41 -7.84
C LEU A 8 4.34 -3.72 -6.48
N LEU A 9 5.04 -4.33 -5.55
CA LEU A 9 5.21 -3.79 -4.21
C LEU A 9 6.50 -2.97 -4.15
N ALA A 10 6.37 -1.64 -4.12
CA ALA A 10 7.48 -0.76 -3.83
C ALA A 10 7.29 -0.14 -2.45
N VAL A 11 8.27 -0.31 -1.58
CA VAL A 11 8.25 0.25 -0.22
C VAL A 11 9.24 1.41 -0.18
N GLY A 12 8.72 2.62 -0.01
CA GLY A 12 9.53 3.78 0.30
C GLY A 12 9.66 3.94 1.82
N ALA A 13 10.88 3.91 2.36
CA ALA A 13 11.13 4.25 3.75
C ALA A 13 11.57 5.71 3.84
N SER A 14 10.80 6.57 4.50
CA SER A 14 11.30 7.85 4.96
C SER A 14 11.39 7.82 6.48
N VAL A 15 12.59 7.83 7.00
CA VAL A 15 12.85 8.03 8.43
C VAL A 15 13.44 9.43 8.58
N SER A 16 12.62 10.38 8.98
CA SER A 16 13.10 11.68 9.43
C SER A 16 13.61 11.51 10.87
N GLY A 17 14.89 11.67 11.07
CA GLY A 17 15.47 11.95 12.38
C GLY A 17 16.08 10.80 13.18
N LEU A 18 16.32 9.63 12.60
CA LEU A 18 17.14 8.60 13.25
C LEU A 18 18.36 8.30 12.38
N SER A 19 19.53 8.74 12.83
CA SER A 19 20.80 8.30 12.28
C SER A 19 20.99 6.84 12.64
N PHE A 20 20.74 5.93 11.69
CA PHE A 20 21.19 4.56 11.81
C PHE A 20 22.67 4.51 11.43
N PRO A 21 23.53 3.90 12.26
CA PRO A 21 24.90 3.62 11.83
C PRO A 21 24.84 2.75 10.58
N ALA A 22 25.74 3.05 9.64
CA ALA A 22 25.86 2.35 8.37
C ALA A 22 26.07 0.85 8.60
N PHE A 23 25.03 0.05 8.45
CA PHE A 23 25.11 -1.40 8.33
C PHE A 23 25.01 -1.78 6.85
N ALA A 24 26.10 -1.62 6.17
CA ALA A 24 26.31 -2.24 4.88
C ALA A 24 27.75 -2.74 4.88
N GLN A 25 27.94 -4.00 5.18
CA GLN A 25 28.88 -4.88 4.50
C GLN A 25 29.00 -6.21 5.22
N SER A 26 29.00 -7.24 4.44
CA SER A 26 29.31 -8.64 4.67
C SER A 26 28.15 -9.56 5.01
N ALA A 27 27.79 -10.35 4.02
CA ALA A 27 27.20 -11.65 4.22
C ALA A 27 28.16 -12.47 5.12
N GLY A 28 27.80 -12.68 6.39
CA GLY A 28 28.57 -13.60 7.23
C GLY A 28 28.76 -13.22 8.69
N SER A 29 28.24 -12.11 9.19
CA SER A 29 28.33 -11.81 10.62
C SER A 29 26.99 -11.94 11.34
N SER A 30 26.96 -12.76 12.36
CA SER A 30 25.93 -12.90 13.38
C SER A 30 25.49 -11.52 13.86
N LEU A 31 24.21 -11.18 13.66
CA LEU A 31 23.55 -10.04 14.29
C LEU A 31 23.47 -10.28 15.81
N LYS A 32 24.50 -9.95 16.52
CA LYS A 32 24.49 -9.79 17.98
C LYS A 32 24.20 -8.33 18.29
N GLY A 33 22.94 -7.98 18.40
CA GLY A 33 22.51 -6.67 18.88
C GLY A 33 21.53 -6.87 20.03
N THR A 34 21.81 -6.24 21.15
CA THR A 34 21.16 -6.38 22.46
C THR A 34 19.67 -6.06 22.53
N LEU A 35 19.04 -5.65 21.43
CA LEU A 35 17.60 -5.32 21.34
C LEU A 35 16.71 -6.43 20.72
N ILE A 36 17.29 -7.60 20.39
CA ILE A 36 16.59 -8.67 19.66
C ILE A 36 16.54 -9.98 20.47
N GLU A 37 17.02 -10.00 21.70
CA GLU A 37 17.11 -11.24 22.51
C GLU A 37 15.75 -11.91 22.80
N ASN A 38 14.63 -11.21 22.60
CA ASN A 38 13.29 -11.77 22.83
C ASN A 38 12.44 -11.97 21.56
N ILE A 39 12.99 -11.75 20.38
CA ILE A 39 12.29 -12.08 19.13
C ILE A 39 12.77 -13.45 18.66
N LYS A 40 11.98 -14.49 18.92
CA LYS A 40 12.14 -15.76 18.20
C LYS A 40 11.96 -15.46 16.73
N LEU A 41 13.04 -15.47 15.95
CA LEU A 41 12.98 -15.53 14.48
C LEU A 41 12.41 -16.90 14.11
N VAL A 42 11.12 -16.94 13.87
CA VAL A 42 10.38 -18.22 13.71
C VAL A 42 10.64 -18.88 12.37
N HIS A 43 11.14 -18.17 11.35
CA HIS A 43 11.45 -18.75 10.05
C HIS A 43 12.68 -18.11 9.44
N LEU A 44 13.77 -18.84 9.38
CA LEU A 44 14.82 -18.63 8.39
C LEU A 44 14.34 -19.28 7.10
N THR A 45 13.87 -18.48 6.14
CA THR A 45 13.56 -18.97 4.80
C THR A 45 14.84 -19.51 4.17
N ASP A 46 14.76 -20.66 3.50
CA ASP A 46 15.87 -21.18 2.71
C ASP A 46 16.32 -20.07 1.73
N LYS A 47 17.63 -19.79 1.69
CA LYS A 47 18.20 -18.76 0.80
C LYS A 47 17.84 -18.97 -0.67
N LYS A 48 17.55 -20.21 -1.09
CA LYS A 48 17.15 -20.56 -2.46
C LYS A 48 15.71 -20.18 -2.78
N THR A 49 14.85 -20.08 -1.78
CA THR A 49 13.42 -19.79 -1.92
C THR A 49 13.02 -18.43 -1.35
N ALA A 50 13.96 -17.72 -0.71
CA ALA A 50 13.71 -16.40 -0.15
C ALA A 50 13.39 -15.39 -1.28
N PRO A 51 12.37 -14.54 -1.12
CA PRO A 51 12.10 -13.48 -2.08
C PRO A 51 13.25 -12.47 -2.09
N VAL A 52 13.54 -11.94 -3.28
CA VAL A 52 14.54 -10.89 -3.44
C VAL A 52 13.92 -9.55 -3.03
N VAL A 53 14.60 -8.82 -2.15
CA VAL A 53 14.23 -7.47 -1.73
C VAL A 53 15.33 -6.51 -2.16
N PHE A 54 14.96 -5.47 -2.90
CA PHE A 54 15.86 -4.40 -3.30
C PHE A 54 15.81 -3.28 -2.26
N TYR A 55 16.97 -2.77 -1.89
CA TYR A 55 17.11 -1.74 -0.86
C TYR A 55 18.02 -0.60 -1.35
N SER A 56 17.62 0.63 -1.05
CA SER A 56 18.46 1.82 -1.20
C SER A 56 18.64 2.49 0.16
N PRO A 57 19.88 2.84 0.56
CA PRO A 57 20.11 3.61 1.78
C PRO A 57 19.70 5.07 1.65
N ARG A 58 19.37 5.52 0.44
CA ARG A 58 18.97 6.91 0.15
C ARG A 58 17.49 6.94 -0.19
N VAL A 59 16.79 7.92 0.38
CA VAL A 59 15.41 8.24 0.00
C VAL A 59 15.47 9.47 -0.91
N SER A 60 15.27 9.24 -2.21
CA SER A 60 15.22 10.29 -3.23
C SER A 60 14.28 9.87 -4.35
N PRO A 61 13.78 10.83 -5.15
CA PRO A 61 12.95 10.51 -6.31
C PRO A 61 13.59 9.50 -7.25
N GLN A 62 14.89 9.67 -7.53
CA GLN A 62 15.64 8.74 -8.39
C GLN A 62 15.78 7.36 -7.76
N ALA A 63 16.04 7.27 -6.45
CA ALA A 63 16.16 5.98 -5.77
C ALA A 63 14.85 5.17 -5.79
N VAL A 64 13.68 5.81 -5.73
CA VAL A 64 12.39 5.13 -5.88
C VAL A 64 12.27 4.51 -7.27
N LEU A 65 12.62 5.25 -8.31
CA LEU A 65 12.61 4.75 -9.69
C LEU A 65 13.64 3.63 -9.90
N ASP A 66 14.86 3.77 -9.35
CA ASP A 66 15.93 2.79 -9.50
C ASP A 66 15.56 1.46 -8.84
N ILE A 67 14.97 1.50 -7.63
CA ILE A 67 14.46 0.30 -6.95
C ILE A 67 13.37 -0.35 -7.82
N PHE A 68 12.44 0.42 -8.34
CA PHE A 68 11.40 -0.11 -9.21
C PHE A 68 12.00 -0.81 -10.43
N LYS A 69 12.92 -0.16 -11.16
CA LYS A 69 13.62 -0.74 -12.32
C LYS A 69 14.41 -2.00 -11.97
N ALA A 70 15.04 -2.02 -10.79
CA ALA A 70 15.82 -3.17 -10.33
C ALA A 70 14.94 -4.43 -10.12
N THR A 71 13.64 -4.27 -9.87
CA THR A 71 12.74 -5.44 -9.73
C THR A 71 12.61 -6.23 -11.05
N GLY A 72 12.81 -5.59 -12.18
CA GLY A 72 12.62 -6.20 -13.50
C GLY A 72 11.20 -6.70 -13.78
N LEU A 73 10.22 -6.30 -12.96
CA LEU A 73 8.84 -6.75 -13.09
C LEU A 73 8.19 -6.09 -14.31
N PRO A 74 7.50 -6.86 -15.13
CA PRO A 74 6.83 -6.32 -16.31
C PRO A 74 5.65 -5.47 -15.90
N VAL A 75 5.46 -4.35 -16.58
CA VAL A 75 4.30 -3.48 -16.46
C VAL A 75 3.47 -3.60 -17.73
N GLN A 76 2.16 -3.73 -17.59
CA GLN A 76 1.25 -3.88 -18.70
C GLN A 76 0.08 -2.93 -18.59
N GLY A 77 -0.35 -2.40 -19.74
CA GLY A 77 -1.56 -1.62 -19.87
C GLY A 77 -1.59 -0.34 -19.03
N LYS A 78 -2.76 0.03 -18.54
CA LYS A 78 -2.95 1.23 -17.72
C LYS A 78 -2.48 1.00 -16.28
N VAL A 79 -1.61 1.87 -15.80
CA VAL A 79 -0.98 1.75 -14.48
C VAL A 79 -1.66 2.64 -13.45
N GLY A 80 -2.13 2.03 -12.36
CA GLY A 80 -2.57 2.71 -11.15
C GLY A 80 -1.44 2.73 -10.12
N LEU A 81 -0.94 3.92 -9.78
CA LEU A 81 0.03 4.09 -8.71
C LEU A 81 -0.71 4.31 -7.40
N LYS A 82 -0.87 3.26 -6.62
CA LYS A 82 -1.63 3.29 -5.37
C LYS A 82 -0.80 3.90 -4.25
N VAL A 83 -1.23 5.04 -3.81
CA VAL A 83 -0.64 5.82 -2.72
C VAL A 83 -1.67 6.09 -1.62
N VAL A 84 -1.29 6.82 -0.58
CA VAL A 84 -2.19 7.39 0.41
C VAL A 84 -1.90 8.88 0.50
N PHE A 85 -2.84 9.71 0.05
CA PHE A 85 -2.67 11.16 0.09
C PHE A 85 -2.61 11.68 1.53
N GLY A 86 -3.32 11.02 2.45
CA GLY A 86 -3.34 11.43 3.84
C GLY A 86 -4.16 12.68 4.09
N ASN A 87 -3.78 13.43 5.10
CA ASN A 87 -4.37 14.72 5.42
C ASN A 87 -3.29 15.66 5.98
N GLN A 88 -3.57 16.97 6.02
CA GLN A 88 -2.60 17.97 6.46
C GLN A 88 -2.09 17.78 7.89
N ARG A 89 -2.94 17.24 8.79
CA ARG A 89 -2.58 17.05 10.20
C ARG A 89 -1.52 15.98 10.40
N ASP A 90 -1.37 15.09 9.42
CA ASP A 90 -0.50 13.91 9.48
C ASP A 90 0.56 13.89 8.36
N ARG A 91 1.07 15.06 7.93
CA ARG A 91 2.11 15.15 6.88
C ARG A 91 3.29 14.21 7.12
N ALA A 92 3.65 13.99 8.38
CA ALA A 92 4.70 13.04 8.73
C ALA A 92 4.37 11.58 8.37
N LYS A 93 3.11 11.25 8.09
CA LYS A 93 2.67 9.90 7.67
C LYS A 93 2.47 9.76 6.16
N MET A 94 2.67 10.83 5.40
CA MET A 94 2.48 10.87 3.96
C MET A 94 3.79 10.62 3.23
N ILE A 95 3.70 10.19 1.98
CA ILE A 95 4.82 10.20 1.05
C ILE A 95 4.93 11.60 0.45
N ASP A 96 6.12 12.15 0.43
CA ASP A 96 6.38 13.40 -0.30
C ASP A 96 6.02 13.18 -1.79
N PRO A 97 5.11 13.98 -2.36
CA PRO A 97 4.75 13.88 -3.77
C PRO A 97 5.96 13.92 -4.72
N ALA A 98 7.00 14.68 -4.39
CA ALA A 98 8.22 14.75 -5.19
C ALA A 98 8.89 13.38 -5.38
N LEU A 99 8.78 12.46 -4.42
CA LEU A 99 9.34 11.11 -4.53
C LEU A 99 8.64 10.26 -5.59
N LEU A 100 7.40 10.59 -5.92
CA LEU A 100 6.57 9.82 -6.84
C LEU A 100 6.75 10.27 -8.30
N LYS A 101 7.22 11.51 -8.55
CA LYS A 101 7.23 12.08 -9.89
C LYS A 101 8.00 11.23 -10.93
N PRO A 102 9.27 10.81 -10.71
CA PRO A 102 9.99 10.05 -11.72
C PRO A 102 9.36 8.70 -12.05
N ILE A 103 8.82 8.00 -11.06
CA ILE A 103 8.16 6.70 -11.30
C ILE A 103 6.79 6.90 -11.96
N ALA A 104 6.06 7.95 -11.62
CA ALA A 104 4.79 8.26 -12.25
C ALA A 104 4.98 8.61 -13.74
N ASP A 105 6.02 9.38 -14.07
CA ASP A 105 6.37 9.74 -15.46
C ASP A 105 6.82 8.52 -16.25
N GLU A 106 7.71 7.70 -15.68
CA GLU A 106 8.23 6.49 -16.33
C GLU A 106 7.12 5.51 -16.71
N LEU A 107 6.12 5.38 -15.83
CA LEU A 107 5.00 4.44 -15.99
C LEU A 107 3.78 5.06 -16.67
N HIS A 108 3.80 6.35 -16.99
CA HIS A 108 2.60 7.09 -17.40
C HIS A 108 1.41 6.80 -16.46
N ALA A 109 1.68 6.74 -15.16
CA ALA A 109 0.75 6.27 -14.16
C ALA A 109 -0.28 7.33 -13.77
N THR A 110 -1.43 6.87 -13.33
CA THR A 110 -2.43 7.67 -12.61
C THR A 110 -2.29 7.38 -11.12
N LEU A 111 -2.26 8.42 -10.27
CA LEU A 111 -2.34 8.24 -8.82
C LEU A 111 -3.75 7.80 -8.46
N ILE A 112 -3.88 6.70 -7.75
CA ILE A 112 -5.18 6.14 -7.39
C ILE A 112 -5.36 6.02 -5.89
N GLU A 113 -6.55 6.36 -5.40
CA GLU A 113 -6.98 6.14 -4.02
C GLU A 113 -8.50 5.97 -3.97
N SER A 114 -9.03 5.50 -2.84
CA SER A 114 -10.45 5.42 -2.55
C SER A 114 -10.83 6.42 -1.46
N ASN A 115 -12.07 6.88 -1.44
CA ASN A 115 -12.59 7.66 -0.33
C ASN A 115 -12.50 6.89 0.98
N TYR A 116 -12.38 7.60 2.09
CA TYR A 116 -12.14 7.00 3.39
C TYR A 116 -12.99 7.66 4.49
N MET A 117 -12.97 7.08 5.66
CA MET A 117 -13.79 7.51 6.81
C MET A 117 -13.32 8.80 7.50
N ASP A 118 -12.23 9.41 7.06
CA ASP A 118 -11.76 10.68 7.65
C ASP A 118 -12.31 11.90 6.89
N SER A 119 -12.37 13.04 7.59
CA SER A 119 -12.94 14.28 7.05
C SER A 119 -12.21 14.86 5.82
N ALA A 120 -10.97 14.46 5.58
CA ALA A 120 -10.17 14.95 4.45
C ALA A 120 -10.39 14.13 3.17
N ARG A 121 -11.03 12.96 3.30
CA ARG A 121 -11.23 11.99 2.22
C ARG A 121 -12.62 11.35 2.27
N SER A 122 -13.59 12.06 2.86
CA SER A 122 -14.96 11.55 3.08
C SER A 122 -15.76 11.41 1.78
N ASP A 123 -15.41 12.19 0.77
CA ASP A 123 -16.04 12.22 -0.53
C ASP A 123 -15.04 12.64 -1.61
N THR A 124 -15.36 12.40 -2.87
CA THR A 124 -14.47 12.63 -4.01
C THR A 124 -14.01 14.08 -4.12
N ALA A 125 -14.92 15.06 -3.91
CA ALA A 125 -14.58 16.47 -4.06
C ALA A 125 -13.58 16.91 -2.97
N THR A 126 -13.86 16.57 -1.72
CA THR A 126 -12.98 16.86 -0.57
C THR A 126 -11.64 16.12 -0.71
N HIS A 127 -11.65 14.89 -1.17
CA HIS A 127 -10.45 14.08 -1.37
C HIS A 127 -9.54 14.67 -2.46
N LEU A 128 -10.10 15.05 -3.61
CA LEU A 128 -9.35 15.73 -4.68
C LEU A 128 -8.81 17.09 -4.23
N ALA A 129 -9.59 17.87 -3.48
CA ALA A 129 -9.14 19.15 -2.93
C ALA A 129 -7.93 18.92 -1.99
N THR A 130 -8.01 17.94 -1.11
CA THR A 130 -6.90 17.55 -0.22
C THR A 130 -5.66 17.12 -1.00
N ALA A 131 -5.82 16.26 -2.01
CA ALA A 131 -4.72 15.82 -2.83
C ALA A 131 -4.01 16.98 -3.56
N LYS A 132 -4.79 17.92 -4.10
CA LYS A 132 -4.30 19.13 -4.75
C LYS A 132 -3.55 20.05 -3.79
N GLU A 133 -4.11 20.30 -2.61
CA GLU A 133 -3.48 21.11 -1.56
C GLU A 133 -2.13 20.53 -1.13
N LEU A 134 -2.00 19.21 -1.14
CA LEU A 134 -0.78 18.49 -0.79
C LEU A 134 0.19 18.36 -1.98
N GLY A 135 -0.18 18.80 -3.18
CA GLY A 135 0.66 18.86 -4.37
C GLY A 135 0.72 17.57 -5.19
N TYR A 136 -0.16 16.61 -4.95
CA TYR A 136 -0.18 15.36 -5.72
C TYR A 136 -0.65 15.56 -7.16
N ASP A 137 -1.47 16.57 -7.43
CA ASP A 137 -1.92 16.97 -8.77
C ASP A 137 -0.79 17.41 -9.70
N LYS A 138 0.36 17.81 -9.15
CA LYS A 138 1.58 18.15 -9.88
C LYS A 138 2.43 16.93 -10.26
N VAL A 139 2.12 15.78 -9.70
CA VAL A 139 2.86 14.54 -9.94
C VAL A 139 2.31 13.83 -11.17
N ALA A 140 1.00 13.53 -11.17
CA ALA A 140 0.31 12.79 -12.21
C ALA A 140 -1.21 13.04 -12.12
N PRO A 141 -2.02 12.63 -13.11
CA PRO A 141 -3.46 12.59 -12.97
C PRO A 141 -3.89 11.81 -11.72
N ILE A 142 -5.00 12.22 -11.10
CA ILE A 142 -5.54 11.59 -9.90
C ILE A 142 -6.90 10.96 -10.23
N ASP A 143 -7.13 9.73 -9.77
CA ASP A 143 -8.40 9.04 -9.88
C ASP A 143 -8.83 8.50 -8.51
N ILE A 144 -10.03 8.90 -8.07
CA ILE A 144 -10.67 8.36 -6.88
C ILE A 144 -11.54 7.18 -7.33
N LEU A 145 -11.15 5.99 -6.93
CA LEU A 145 -11.66 4.73 -7.49
C LEU A 145 -13.18 4.56 -7.32
N ASP A 146 -13.75 5.12 -6.28
CA ASP A 146 -15.18 5.09 -5.95
C ASP A 146 -15.91 6.41 -6.24
N ALA A 147 -15.35 7.25 -7.14
CA ALA A 147 -15.96 8.50 -7.54
C ALA A 147 -17.36 8.32 -8.15
N GLU A 148 -17.60 7.23 -8.86
CA GLU A 148 -18.89 6.93 -9.47
C GLU A 148 -19.70 5.95 -8.61
N LYS A 149 -19.12 4.81 -8.24
CA LYS A 149 -19.82 3.75 -7.50
C LYS A 149 -18.86 2.76 -6.84
N GLU A 150 -19.39 2.05 -5.88
CA GLU A 150 -18.77 0.85 -5.31
C GLU A 150 -19.06 -0.39 -6.15
N ILE A 151 -18.14 -1.34 -6.11
CA ILE A 151 -18.31 -2.70 -6.61
C ILE A 151 -17.89 -3.69 -5.55
N ALA A 152 -18.41 -4.91 -5.62
CA ALA A 152 -17.99 -6.03 -4.79
C ALA A 152 -17.27 -7.05 -5.66
N ILE A 153 -15.98 -7.27 -5.41
CA ILE A 153 -15.17 -8.25 -6.13
C ILE A 153 -15.22 -9.58 -5.34
N PRO A 154 -15.57 -10.71 -5.96
CA PRO A 154 -15.58 -11.99 -5.26
C PRO A 154 -14.20 -12.33 -4.68
N VAL A 155 -14.18 -12.89 -3.47
CA VAL A 155 -12.97 -13.47 -2.85
C VAL A 155 -13.04 -14.98 -2.98
N HIS A 156 -12.07 -15.57 -3.67
CA HIS A 156 -12.00 -17.02 -3.85
C HIS A 156 -11.19 -17.65 -2.71
N ASN A 157 -11.81 -18.56 -1.97
CA ASN A 157 -11.19 -19.27 -0.84
C ASN A 157 -10.69 -18.34 0.28
N GLY A 158 -11.39 -17.24 0.54
CA GLY A 158 -11.05 -16.30 1.61
C GLY A 158 -11.19 -16.90 3.01
N TYR A 159 -10.45 -16.37 3.95
CA TYR A 159 -10.54 -16.72 5.37
C TYR A 159 -11.84 -16.18 5.99
N HIS A 160 -12.18 -14.93 5.66
CA HIS A 160 -13.29 -14.18 6.27
C HIS A 160 -14.19 -13.51 5.23
N LEU A 161 -13.60 -12.96 4.17
CA LEU A 161 -14.36 -12.20 3.18
C LEU A 161 -14.90 -13.11 2.08
N LYS A 162 -16.18 -12.93 1.72
CA LYS A 162 -16.80 -13.53 0.52
C LYS A 162 -16.64 -12.63 -0.71
N ASN A 163 -16.50 -11.36 -0.49
CA ASN A 163 -16.23 -10.34 -1.49
C ASN A 163 -15.45 -9.19 -0.87
N PHE A 164 -14.84 -8.36 -1.70
CA PHE A 164 -14.14 -7.15 -1.29
C PHE A 164 -14.80 -5.92 -1.91
N ILE A 165 -15.20 -4.96 -1.08
CA ILE A 165 -15.88 -3.74 -1.51
C ILE A 165 -14.84 -2.67 -1.85
N THR A 166 -14.81 -2.26 -3.12
CA THR A 166 -13.88 -1.25 -3.65
C THR A 166 -14.56 -0.35 -4.68
N GLY A 167 -13.84 0.63 -5.22
CA GLY A 167 -14.37 1.52 -6.24
C GLY A 167 -14.39 0.91 -7.63
N SER A 168 -15.40 1.25 -8.44
CA SER A 168 -15.58 0.71 -9.79
C SER A 168 -14.44 1.04 -10.74
N HIS A 169 -13.75 2.17 -10.55
CA HIS A 169 -12.63 2.57 -11.39
C HIS A 169 -11.41 1.64 -11.26
N LEU A 170 -11.35 0.81 -10.22
CA LEU A 170 -10.29 -0.19 -10.10
C LEU A 170 -10.22 -1.10 -11.34
N ALA A 171 -11.35 -1.38 -11.97
CA ALA A 171 -11.42 -2.17 -13.20
C ALA A 171 -10.72 -1.54 -14.41
N ASN A 172 -10.41 -0.23 -14.36
CA ASN A 172 -9.74 0.49 -15.43
C ASN A 172 -8.22 0.28 -15.47
N TYR A 173 -7.64 -0.39 -14.48
CA TYR A 173 -6.20 -0.54 -14.34
C TYR A 173 -5.78 -1.99 -14.54
N ASP A 174 -4.75 -2.20 -15.38
CA ASP A 174 -4.17 -3.51 -15.67
C ASP A 174 -3.00 -3.83 -14.71
N THR A 175 -2.32 -2.80 -14.21
CA THR A 175 -1.20 -2.94 -13.27
C THR A 175 -1.38 -1.99 -12.08
N LEU A 176 -1.18 -2.51 -10.88
CA LEU A 176 -1.14 -1.73 -9.64
C LEU A 176 0.29 -1.67 -9.09
N VAL A 177 0.80 -0.46 -8.89
CA VAL A 177 2.06 -0.23 -8.20
C VAL A 177 1.78 0.43 -6.86
N SER A 178 2.15 -0.21 -5.76
CA SER A 178 1.91 0.34 -4.42
C SER A 178 3.17 1.00 -3.86
N ILE A 179 3.10 2.30 -3.60
CA ILE A 179 4.17 3.05 -2.93
C ILE A 179 3.65 3.60 -1.61
N VAL A 180 4.29 3.20 -0.52
CA VAL A 180 3.85 3.52 0.83
C VAL A 180 5.02 3.78 1.76
N ARG A 181 4.75 4.49 2.86
CA ARG A 181 5.68 4.55 3.97
C ARG A 181 5.71 3.22 4.72
N PHE A 182 6.90 2.72 4.96
CA PHE A 182 7.14 1.66 5.92
C PHE A 182 7.05 2.27 7.33
N LYS A 183 6.03 1.90 8.10
CA LYS A 183 5.80 2.45 9.45
C LYS A 183 5.15 1.45 10.38
N GLY A 184 5.28 1.69 11.68
CA GLY A 184 4.49 0.99 12.68
C GLY A 184 2.99 1.25 12.55
N HIS A 185 2.17 0.33 13.02
CA HIS A 185 0.73 0.44 13.07
C HIS A 185 0.20 -0.14 14.39
N ASN A 186 -0.74 0.58 15.02
CA ASN A 186 -1.23 0.22 16.36
C ASN A 186 -1.93 -1.14 16.41
N LEU A 187 -2.72 -1.47 15.38
CA LEU A 187 -3.49 -2.71 15.33
C LEU A 187 -2.70 -3.85 14.66
N GLN A 188 -2.15 -3.63 13.48
CA GLN A 188 -1.46 -4.65 12.70
C GLN A 188 0.07 -4.65 12.91
N ARG A 189 0.58 -3.90 13.89
CA ARG A 189 2.02 -3.70 14.19
C ARG A 189 2.83 -3.11 13.03
N TYR A 190 2.49 -3.43 11.80
CA TYR A 190 3.12 -2.96 10.57
C TYR A 190 2.09 -2.39 9.61
N GLY A 191 2.33 -1.17 9.12
CA GLY A 191 1.58 -0.55 8.03
C GLY A 191 2.47 -0.41 6.80
N GLY A 192 2.06 -1.03 5.71
CA GLY A 192 2.80 -1.07 4.45
C GLY A 192 1.88 -1.42 3.29
N SER A 193 2.45 -2.05 2.27
CA SER A 193 1.75 -2.33 1.01
C SER A 193 0.51 -3.21 1.17
N MET A 194 0.55 -4.22 2.05
CA MET A 194 -0.63 -5.05 2.32
C MET A 194 -1.82 -4.21 2.78
N LYS A 195 -1.60 -3.27 3.74
CA LYS A 195 -2.66 -2.37 4.17
C LYS A 195 -3.10 -1.41 3.06
N ASN A 196 -2.18 -0.93 2.25
CA ASN A 196 -2.48 -0.02 1.16
C ASN A 196 -3.31 -0.68 0.05
N LEU A 197 -3.07 -1.95 -0.24
CA LEU A 197 -3.76 -2.73 -1.26
C LEU A 197 -5.01 -3.48 -0.75
N SER A 198 -5.31 -3.38 0.53
CA SER A 198 -6.52 -3.93 1.15
C SER A 198 -7.39 -2.81 1.70
N ILE A 199 -7.18 -2.43 2.97
CA ILE A 199 -7.97 -1.42 3.68
C ILE A 199 -8.04 -0.09 2.90
N CYS A 200 -6.89 0.40 2.39
CA CYS A 200 -6.85 1.68 1.69
C CYS A 200 -7.22 1.59 0.19
N LEU A 201 -7.40 0.39 -0.36
CA LEU A 201 -7.95 0.18 -1.70
C LEU A 201 -9.47 -0.01 -1.65
N GLY A 202 -10.00 -0.44 -0.52
CA GLY A 202 -11.43 -0.47 -0.25
C GLY A 202 -12.00 0.93 -0.14
N THR A 203 -13.30 1.06 -0.45
CA THR A 203 -14.08 2.26 -0.09
C THR A 203 -14.18 2.40 1.41
N ALA A 204 -14.83 3.44 1.93
CA ALA A 204 -15.08 3.55 3.37
C ALA A 204 -15.75 2.28 3.93
N ARG A 205 -16.75 1.72 3.19
CA ARG A 205 -17.41 0.47 3.55
C ARG A 205 -16.49 -0.75 3.43
N GLY A 206 -15.69 -0.81 2.39
CA GLY A 206 -14.68 -1.86 2.22
C GLY A 206 -13.62 -1.84 3.32
N ALA A 207 -13.21 -0.66 3.76
CA ALA A 207 -12.30 -0.51 4.89
C ALA A 207 -12.92 -1.03 6.21
N CYS A 208 -14.20 -0.72 6.48
CA CYS A 208 -14.94 -1.28 7.62
C CYS A 208 -15.01 -2.81 7.54
N GLN A 209 -15.35 -3.34 6.34
CA GLN A 209 -15.42 -4.76 6.08
C GLN A 209 -14.11 -5.48 6.39
N VAL A 210 -12.98 -4.97 5.92
CA VAL A 210 -11.67 -5.59 6.18
C VAL A 210 -11.28 -5.49 7.65
N HIS A 211 -11.54 -4.35 8.30
CA HIS A 211 -11.23 -4.18 9.73
C HIS A 211 -12.04 -5.11 10.63
N SER A 212 -13.29 -5.38 10.29
CA SER A 212 -14.20 -6.23 11.06
C SER A 212 -14.16 -7.71 10.68
N ALA A 213 -13.23 -8.14 9.83
CA ALA A 213 -13.22 -9.51 9.30
C ALA A 213 -14.55 -9.93 8.62
N GLY A 214 -15.18 -8.97 7.93
CA GLY A 214 -16.41 -9.21 7.17
C GLY A 214 -17.71 -9.02 7.96
N GLU A 215 -17.65 -8.71 9.26
CA GLU A 215 -18.85 -8.60 10.11
C GLU A 215 -19.71 -7.37 9.82
N VAL A 216 -19.07 -6.21 9.58
CA VAL A 216 -19.77 -4.94 9.36
C VAL A 216 -19.16 -4.14 8.21
N THR A 217 -19.99 -3.28 7.59
CA THR A 217 -19.58 -2.42 6.47
C THR A 217 -19.93 -0.95 6.66
N ASP A 218 -20.75 -0.59 7.62
CA ASP A 218 -21.36 0.73 7.78
C ASP A 218 -20.80 1.55 8.95
N TYR A 219 -20.03 0.91 9.82
CA TYR A 219 -19.32 1.58 10.90
C TYR A 219 -17.97 0.92 11.19
N TYR A 220 -17.07 1.68 11.80
CA TYR A 220 -15.76 1.17 12.18
C TYR A 220 -15.86 0.20 13.36
N HIS A 221 -15.46 -1.03 13.11
CA HIS A 221 -15.21 -2.07 14.10
C HIS A 221 -13.88 -2.75 13.76
N SER A 222 -13.11 -3.13 14.76
CA SER A 222 -11.86 -3.86 14.56
C SER A 222 -11.90 -5.21 15.23
N SER A 223 -11.80 -6.25 14.45
CA SER A 223 -11.56 -7.62 14.92
C SER A 223 -10.16 -7.78 15.51
N SER A 224 -9.80 -8.98 15.92
CA SER A 224 -8.45 -9.26 16.39
C SER A 224 -7.39 -8.93 15.31
N PRO A 225 -6.13 -8.65 15.70
CA PRO A 225 -5.05 -8.42 14.73
C PRO A 225 -4.85 -9.57 13.74
N LYS A 226 -5.11 -10.81 14.15
CA LYS A 226 -5.04 -11.99 13.30
C LYS A 226 -6.14 -11.95 12.24
N GLU A 227 -7.40 -11.85 12.64
CA GLU A 227 -8.56 -11.81 11.73
C GLU A 227 -8.50 -10.66 10.76
N THR A 228 -8.13 -9.45 11.23
CA THR A 228 -7.91 -8.30 10.35
C THR A 228 -6.79 -8.57 9.32
N SER A 229 -5.71 -9.25 9.71
CA SER A 229 -4.61 -9.58 8.79
C SER A 229 -5.02 -10.62 7.75
N GLU A 230 -5.81 -11.61 8.13
CA GLU A 230 -6.39 -12.61 7.25
C GLU A 230 -7.36 -11.95 6.26
N SER A 231 -8.21 -11.05 6.72
CA SER A 231 -9.11 -10.25 5.86
C SER A 231 -8.36 -9.32 4.90
N MET A 232 -7.22 -8.77 5.31
CA MET A 232 -6.35 -8.01 4.41
C MET A 232 -5.80 -8.90 3.30
N ALA A 233 -5.44 -10.15 3.59
CA ALA A 233 -4.99 -11.10 2.58
C ALA A 233 -6.11 -11.44 1.59
N ASP A 234 -7.33 -11.66 2.08
CA ASP A 234 -8.54 -11.88 1.27
C ASP A 234 -8.78 -10.72 0.30
N ALA A 235 -8.76 -9.47 0.81
CA ALA A 235 -8.97 -8.28 0.01
C ALA A 235 -7.89 -8.09 -1.07
N VAL A 236 -6.61 -8.34 -0.73
CA VAL A 236 -5.51 -8.29 -1.71
C VAL A 236 -5.68 -9.36 -2.77
N SER A 237 -6.04 -10.59 -2.39
CA SER A 237 -6.29 -11.66 -3.35
C SER A 237 -7.37 -11.26 -4.35
N ALA A 238 -8.51 -10.73 -3.89
CA ALA A 238 -9.58 -10.27 -4.77
C ALA A 238 -9.14 -9.10 -5.69
N ALA A 239 -8.31 -8.20 -5.19
CA ALA A 239 -7.81 -7.08 -5.99
C ALA A 239 -6.82 -7.51 -7.09
N LEU A 240 -6.23 -8.71 -6.97
CA LEU A 240 -5.27 -9.28 -7.93
C LEU A 240 -5.93 -10.14 -9.01
N ASP A 241 -7.12 -10.68 -8.76
CA ASP A 241 -7.90 -11.48 -9.70
C ASP A 241 -8.60 -10.59 -10.75
#